data_485a81a474204181dff2c886444afacb
#
_entry.id   485a81a474204181dff2c886444afacb
#
_cell.length_a   1.000
_cell.length_b   1.000
_cell.length_c   1.000
_cell.angle_alpha   90.00
_cell.angle_beta   90.00
_cell.angle_gamma   90.00
#
_symmetry.space_group_name_H-M   'P 1'
#
loop_
_entity.id
_entity.type
_entity.pdbx_description
1 polymer ?
#
loop_
_entity_poly.entity_id
_entity_poly.type
_entity_poly.pdbx_seq_one_letter_code
_entity_poly.pdbx_strand_id
1 'polypeptide(L)'
;MAMTSLRSQIHRLPSLSKSLISRSSATAAASTTTSHSKKVSDRLVKLFAIDVDGRKREIVGLAGHTLLKALANNGLIDPASHRLEDIEACSSECEVNIAQEWFDKLPPRTYDEEYLLKKYARARVLNKHSRLGCQIVLTDELQGMVVAIPEAKPWDIP
;
A
#
# COMPACT_ATOMS: atom_id res chain seq x y z
N MET A 1 -8.93 3.76 -66.82
CA MET A 1 -8.23 2.88 -67.73
C MET A 1 -7.24 2.02 -66.99
N ALA A 2 -7.37 0.73 -67.24
CA ALA A 2 -6.44 -0.36 -66.98
C ALA A 2 -6.02 -0.61 -65.51
N MET A 3 -6.55 -1.55 -64.75
CA MET A 3 -6.52 -3.06 -64.88
C MET A 3 -5.12 -3.61 -65.09
N THR A 4 -4.62 -4.38 -64.09
CA THR A 4 -4.06 -5.76 -64.21
C THR A 4 -3.53 -6.13 -62.84
N SER A 5 -4.12 -7.07 -62.16
CA SER A 5 -4.15 -8.56 -62.35
C SER A 5 -2.94 -9.29 -61.79
N LEU A 6 -3.19 -10.00 -60.67
CA LEU A 6 -2.80 -11.39 -60.36
C LEU A 6 -1.33 -11.84 -60.47
N ARG A 7 -0.78 -12.43 -59.43
CA ARG A 7 -0.61 -13.87 -59.40
C ARG A 7 -0.02 -14.43 -58.12
N SER A 8 -0.75 -15.35 -57.53
CA SER A 8 -0.36 -16.35 -56.53
C SER A 8 0.82 -17.22 -57.03
N GLN A 9 1.76 -17.48 -56.12
CA GLN A 9 2.61 -18.66 -56.28
C GLN A 9 2.76 -19.36 -54.90
N ILE A 10 2.13 -20.49 -54.85
CA ILE A 10 2.31 -21.54 -53.86
C ILE A 10 3.51 -22.37 -54.28
N HIS A 11 4.51 -22.48 -53.47
CA HIS A 11 5.51 -23.57 -53.59
C HIS A 11 5.87 -24.11 -52.19
N ARG A 12 5.23 -25.25 -51.86
CA ARG A 12 5.76 -26.61 -51.65
C ARG A 12 6.89 -26.71 -50.60
N LEU A 13 6.51 -27.43 -49.55
CA LEU A 13 7.40 -28.16 -48.64
C LEU A 13 8.17 -29.27 -49.35
N PRO A 14 9.32 -29.62 -48.83
CA PRO A 14 9.61 -31.00 -48.49
C PRO A 14 10.18 -31.18 -47.09
N SER A 15 9.61 -31.98 -46.31
CA SER A 15 9.90 -33.35 -45.86
C SER A 15 11.26 -33.59 -45.17
N LEU A 16 11.12 -33.93 -43.90
CA LEU A 16 11.79 -35.01 -43.18
C LEU A 16 13.33 -35.12 -43.23
N SER A 17 13.97 -34.87 -42.09
CA SER A 17 15.01 -35.79 -41.67
C SER A 17 15.00 -35.92 -40.13
N LYS A 18 14.84 -37.17 -39.74
CA LYS A 18 15.04 -37.72 -38.39
C LYS A 18 16.51 -37.62 -38.06
N SER A 19 16.89 -37.02 -36.90
CA SER A 19 18.16 -37.36 -36.25
C SER A 19 17.98 -37.29 -34.74
N LEU A 20 17.94 -38.45 -34.18
CA LEU A 20 18.71 -39.01 -33.08
C LEU A 20 18.72 -38.21 -31.77
N ILE A 21 18.05 -38.82 -30.89
CA ILE A 21 18.06 -38.75 -29.42
C ILE A 21 19.48 -38.69 -28.87
N SER A 22 19.81 -37.59 -28.24
CA SER A 22 20.85 -37.53 -27.23
C SER A 22 20.24 -37.26 -25.88
N ARG A 23 20.11 -38.31 -25.07
CA ARG A 23 19.77 -38.22 -23.65
C ARG A 23 20.92 -37.59 -22.93
N SER A 24 20.86 -36.30 -22.65
CA SER A 24 21.64 -35.70 -21.61
C SER A 24 20.76 -35.67 -20.34
N SER A 25 21.08 -36.54 -19.42
CA SER A 25 20.60 -36.51 -18.05
C SER A 25 21.21 -35.30 -17.33
N ALA A 26 20.57 -34.17 -17.47
CA ALA A 26 20.81 -33.04 -16.59
C ALA A 26 19.96 -33.24 -15.33
N THR A 27 20.64 -33.59 -14.25
CA THR A 27 20.09 -33.57 -12.91
C THR A 27 19.73 -32.12 -12.60
N ALA A 28 18.52 -31.71 -12.90
CA ALA A 28 17.98 -30.44 -12.42
C ALA A 28 17.78 -30.59 -10.91
N ALA A 29 18.68 -29.99 -10.14
CA ALA A 29 18.42 -29.72 -8.74
C ALA A 29 17.17 -28.82 -8.69
N ALA A 30 16.03 -29.44 -8.37
CA ALA A 30 14.82 -28.72 -8.04
C ALA A 30 15.12 -27.93 -6.75
N SER A 31 15.42 -26.66 -6.91
CA SER A 31 15.32 -25.69 -5.82
C SER A 31 13.85 -25.58 -5.51
N THR A 32 13.36 -26.40 -4.59
CA THR A 32 12.10 -26.22 -3.90
C THR A 32 12.17 -24.90 -3.14
N THR A 33 11.79 -23.82 -3.77
CA THR A 33 11.34 -22.62 -3.07
C THR A 33 10.08 -23.02 -2.36
N THR A 34 10.23 -23.53 -1.13
CA THR A 34 9.15 -23.61 -0.17
C THR A 34 8.67 -22.19 0.05
N SER A 35 7.61 -21.81 -0.66
CA SER A 35 6.83 -20.64 -0.31
C SER A 35 6.22 -20.95 1.07
N HIS A 36 6.95 -20.60 2.14
CA HIS A 36 6.39 -20.53 3.47
C HIS A 36 5.24 -19.53 3.37
N SER A 37 4.00 -20.04 3.27
CA SER A 37 2.82 -19.21 3.44
C SER A 37 2.93 -18.60 4.83
N LYS A 38 3.26 -17.29 4.89
CA LYS A 38 3.35 -16.57 6.16
C LYS A 38 2.05 -16.81 6.93
N LYS A 39 2.18 -17.27 8.16
CA LYS A 39 1.02 -17.44 9.05
C LYS A 39 0.38 -16.07 9.28
N VAL A 40 -0.91 -16.05 9.59
CA VAL A 40 -1.61 -14.78 9.88
C VAL A 40 -0.94 -14.04 11.04
N SER A 41 -0.42 -14.77 12.04
CA SER A 41 0.37 -14.21 13.14
C SER A 41 1.58 -13.41 12.71
N ASP A 42 2.23 -13.82 11.61
CA ASP A 42 3.45 -13.17 11.10
C ASP A 42 3.13 -11.89 10.31
N ARG A 43 1.86 -11.64 10.07
CA ARG A 43 1.35 -10.45 9.38
C ARG A 43 0.73 -9.43 10.32
N LEU A 44 0.71 -9.72 11.61
CA LEU A 44 0.18 -8.80 12.61
C LEU A 44 1.23 -7.74 12.95
N VAL A 45 0.86 -6.48 12.78
CA VAL A 45 1.69 -5.33 13.13
C VAL A 45 1.08 -4.66 14.36
N LYS A 46 1.83 -4.67 15.46
CA LYS A 46 1.44 -3.98 16.69
C LYS A 46 1.91 -2.53 16.63
N LEU A 47 1.03 -1.61 16.96
CA LEU A 47 1.24 -0.17 16.93
C LEU A 47 0.78 0.43 18.26
N PHE A 48 1.24 1.62 18.55
CA PHE A 48 0.79 2.41 19.70
C PHE A 48 0.14 3.70 19.20
N ALA A 49 -1.14 3.87 19.52
CA ALA A 49 -1.86 5.10 19.25
C ALA A 49 -1.99 5.91 20.54
N ILE A 50 -1.71 7.20 20.44
CA ILE A 50 -2.00 8.19 21.49
C ILE A 50 -3.30 8.86 21.08
N ASP A 51 -4.33 8.66 21.88
CA ASP A 51 -5.67 9.23 21.68
C ASP A 51 -5.66 10.74 21.97
N VAL A 52 -6.72 11.43 21.61
CA VAL A 52 -6.93 12.86 21.90
C VAL A 52 -6.83 13.19 23.40
N ASP A 53 -7.19 12.26 24.26
CA ASP A 53 -7.07 12.35 25.72
C ASP A 53 -5.61 12.14 26.22
N GLY A 54 -4.66 11.91 25.34
CA GLY A 54 -3.26 11.58 25.67
C GLY A 54 -3.05 10.14 26.16
N ARG A 55 -4.05 9.27 26.05
CA ARG A 55 -3.95 7.87 26.49
C ARG A 55 -3.27 7.04 25.43
N LYS A 56 -2.27 6.29 25.83
CA LYS A 56 -1.62 5.31 24.96
C LYS A 56 -2.45 4.04 24.86
N ARG A 57 -2.81 3.64 23.65
CA ARG A 57 -3.51 2.39 23.34
C ARG A 57 -2.64 1.52 22.43
N GLU A 58 -2.57 0.23 22.73
CA GLU A 58 -2.02 -0.74 21.81
C GLU A 58 -3.08 -1.10 20.77
N ILE A 59 -2.73 -1.00 19.51
CA ILE A 59 -3.59 -1.36 18.39
C ILE A 59 -2.89 -2.40 17.51
N VAL A 60 -3.67 -3.23 16.86
CA VAL A 60 -3.16 -4.27 15.97
C VAL A 60 -3.70 -4.03 14.58
N GLY A 61 -2.80 -3.94 13.60
CA GLY A 61 -3.12 -3.92 12.19
C GLY A 61 -2.59 -5.15 11.48
N LEU A 62 -2.94 -5.28 10.22
CA LEU A 62 -2.42 -6.32 9.33
C LEU A 62 -1.46 -5.69 8.33
N ALA A 63 -0.32 -6.33 8.10
CA ALA A 63 0.59 -5.94 7.03
C ALA A 63 -0.12 -5.97 5.67
N GLY A 64 0.02 -4.88 4.91
CA GLY A 64 -0.67 -4.66 3.64
C GLY A 64 -1.99 -3.89 3.77
N HIS A 65 -2.51 -3.67 4.97
CA HIS A 65 -3.65 -2.77 5.20
C HIS A 65 -3.18 -1.35 5.52
N THR A 66 -4.06 -0.38 5.37
CA THR A 66 -3.78 1.00 5.72
C THR A 66 -3.80 1.22 7.23
N LEU A 67 -3.08 2.23 7.69
CA LEU A 67 -3.11 2.65 9.08
C LEU A 67 -4.52 3.11 9.49
N LEU A 68 -5.24 3.81 8.59
CA LEU A 68 -6.62 4.22 8.81
C LEU A 68 -7.50 3.03 9.20
N LYS A 69 -7.39 1.91 8.47
CA LYS A 69 -8.17 0.71 8.76
C LYS A 69 -7.86 0.12 10.13
N ALA A 70 -6.59 0.15 10.54
CA ALA A 70 -6.20 -0.30 11.88
C ALA A 70 -6.78 0.60 12.96
N LEU A 71 -6.73 1.93 12.79
CA LEU A 71 -7.31 2.91 13.72
C LEU A 71 -8.83 2.80 13.81
N ALA A 72 -9.52 2.66 12.67
CA ALA A 72 -10.96 2.51 12.60
C ALA A 72 -11.45 1.22 13.29
N ASN A 73 -10.77 0.11 13.05
CA ASN A 73 -11.09 -1.17 13.70
C ASN A 73 -10.96 -1.14 15.23
N ASN A 74 -10.13 -0.24 15.74
CA ASN A 74 -9.95 -0.03 17.19
C ASN A 74 -10.80 1.14 17.74
N GLY A 75 -11.68 1.72 16.93
CA GLY A 75 -12.60 2.77 17.33
C GLY A 75 -11.93 4.11 17.66
N LEU A 76 -10.77 4.38 17.08
CA LEU A 76 -10.02 5.62 17.30
C LEU A 76 -10.35 6.69 16.26
N ILE A 77 -10.78 6.27 15.07
CA ILE A 77 -11.25 7.14 13.98
C ILE A 77 -12.56 6.56 13.48
N ASP A 78 -13.52 7.40 13.15
CA ASP A 78 -14.82 6.96 12.61
C ASP A 78 -14.66 6.55 11.13
N PRO A 79 -14.92 5.28 10.78
CA PRO A 79 -14.87 4.83 9.40
C PRO A 79 -15.93 5.44 8.51
N ALA A 80 -17.00 6.04 9.08
CA ALA A 80 -18.07 6.67 8.31
C ALA A 80 -17.60 7.96 7.61
N SER A 81 -16.63 8.65 8.19
CA SER A 81 -16.07 9.89 7.64
C SER A 81 -15.13 9.64 6.46
N HIS A 82 -14.63 8.39 6.29
CA HIS A 82 -13.68 8.04 5.25
C HIS A 82 -13.98 6.64 4.69
N ARG A 83 -15.02 6.55 3.86
CA ARG A 83 -15.51 5.27 3.31
C ARG A 83 -14.57 4.62 2.33
N LEU A 84 -13.85 5.42 1.56
CA LEU A 84 -12.88 4.98 0.55
C LEU A 84 -11.50 5.42 1.01
N GLU A 85 -10.54 4.53 0.92
CA GLU A 85 -9.14 4.83 1.22
C GLU A 85 -8.48 5.66 0.10
N ASP A 86 -9.30 6.26 -0.78
CA ASP A 86 -8.86 7.12 -1.87
C ASP A 86 -8.51 8.51 -1.36
N ILE A 87 -7.38 9.00 -1.83
CA ILE A 87 -6.88 10.32 -1.47
C ILE A 87 -7.81 11.45 -1.95
N GLU A 88 -8.46 11.28 -3.09
CA GLU A 88 -9.39 12.28 -3.67
C GLU A 88 -10.62 12.50 -2.79
N ALA A 89 -11.08 11.45 -2.09
CA ALA A 89 -12.21 11.51 -1.18
C ALA A 89 -11.81 11.91 0.25
N CYS A 90 -10.52 12.13 0.51
CA CYS A 90 -10.03 12.40 1.85
C CYS A 90 -10.27 13.87 2.26
N SER A 91 -10.96 14.06 3.38
CA SER A 91 -11.15 15.36 4.04
C SER A 91 -10.10 15.64 5.13
N SER A 92 -9.03 14.87 5.16
CA SER A 92 -7.96 14.90 6.17
C SER A 92 -8.41 14.57 7.62
N GLU A 93 -9.56 13.96 7.79
CA GLU A 93 -10.02 13.46 9.10
C GLU A 93 -9.16 12.30 9.61
N CYS A 94 -8.49 11.62 8.69
CA CYS A 94 -7.53 10.55 9.01
C CYS A 94 -6.11 11.07 9.28
N GLU A 95 -5.95 12.38 9.52
CA GLU A 95 -4.65 12.96 9.85
C GLU A 95 -4.13 12.38 11.17
N VAL A 96 -2.87 11.95 11.16
CA VAL A 96 -2.16 11.44 12.33
C VAL A 96 -0.77 12.04 12.39
N ASN A 97 -0.24 12.19 13.58
CA ASN A 97 1.14 12.61 13.80
C ASN A 97 1.99 11.37 14.11
N ILE A 98 3.08 11.21 13.39
CA ILE A 98 3.97 10.06 13.53
C ILE A 98 5.28 10.50 14.17
N ALA A 99 5.77 9.70 15.11
CA ALA A 99 7.07 9.95 15.74
C ALA A 99 8.19 9.89 14.69
N GLN A 100 9.21 10.77 14.85
CA GLN A 100 10.28 10.96 13.85
C GLN A 100 10.98 9.67 13.47
N GLU A 101 11.21 8.79 14.42
CA GLU A 101 11.88 7.50 14.21
C GLU A 101 11.20 6.62 13.15
N TRP A 102 9.88 6.72 13.09
CA TRP A 102 9.04 5.96 12.18
C TRP A 102 8.75 6.73 10.89
N PHE A 103 8.74 8.05 10.99
CA PHE A 103 8.52 8.92 9.84
C PHE A 103 9.60 8.72 8.78
N ASP A 104 10.84 8.54 9.19
CA ASP A 104 11.98 8.32 8.30
C ASP A 104 11.94 6.94 7.59
N LYS A 105 11.19 5.99 8.12
CA LYS A 105 10.98 4.66 7.52
C LYS A 105 9.82 4.64 6.51
N LEU A 106 8.98 5.65 6.53
CA LEU A 106 7.84 5.75 5.65
C LEU A 106 8.24 6.31 4.28
N PRO A 107 7.52 5.94 3.21
CA PRO A 107 7.70 6.57 1.93
C PRO A 107 7.42 8.08 2.03
N PRO A 108 8.06 8.91 1.20
CA PRO A 108 7.81 10.34 1.18
C PRO A 108 6.34 10.64 0.89
N ARG A 109 5.87 11.79 1.36
CA ARG A 109 4.51 12.26 1.07
C ARG A 109 4.33 12.46 -0.43
N THR A 110 3.13 12.15 -0.91
CA THR A 110 2.74 12.50 -2.27
C THR A 110 2.35 13.98 -2.33
N TYR A 111 2.36 14.56 -3.51
CA TYR A 111 1.92 15.94 -3.73
C TYR A 111 0.47 16.15 -3.25
N ASP A 112 -0.40 15.20 -3.54
CA ASP A 112 -1.82 15.27 -3.16
C ASP A 112 -1.99 15.18 -1.65
N GLU A 113 -1.22 14.34 -0.97
CA GLU A 113 -1.19 14.27 0.49
C GLU A 113 -0.77 15.60 1.12
N GLU A 114 0.30 16.22 0.62
CA GLU A 114 0.75 17.53 1.11
C GLU A 114 -0.29 18.63 0.85
N TYR A 115 -0.91 18.62 -0.32
CA TYR A 115 -1.95 19.57 -0.68
C TYR A 115 -3.13 19.50 0.30
N LEU A 116 -3.63 18.29 0.58
CA LEU A 116 -4.75 18.08 1.50
C LEU A 116 -4.36 18.47 2.93
N LEU A 117 -3.21 18.06 3.41
CA LEU A 117 -2.71 18.43 4.75
C LEU A 117 -2.61 19.95 4.90
N LYS A 118 -2.10 20.67 3.90
CA LYS A 118 -2.04 22.14 3.89
C LYS A 118 -3.42 22.78 3.83
N LYS A 119 -4.30 22.26 2.98
CA LYS A 119 -5.66 22.78 2.78
C LYS A 119 -6.47 22.75 4.07
N TYR A 120 -6.37 21.66 4.80
CA TYR A 120 -7.13 21.44 6.04
C TYR A 120 -6.35 21.76 7.32
N ALA A 121 -5.12 22.22 7.23
CA ALA A 121 -4.36 22.64 8.40
C ALA A 121 -4.96 23.93 9.00
N ARG A 122 -5.05 24.00 10.35
CA ARG A 122 -5.61 25.17 11.08
C ARG A 122 -4.93 26.49 10.68
N ALA A 123 -3.60 26.50 10.55
CA ALA A 123 -2.81 27.67 10.22
C ALA A 123 -2.32 27.67 8.77
N ARG A 124 -2.79 26.76 7.92
CA ARG A 124 -2.26 26.49 6.58
C ARG A 124 -0.76 26.18 6.57
N VAL A 125 -0.22 25.81 7.72
CA VAL A 125 1.16 25.40 7.90
C VAL A 125 1.20 23.89 8.02
N LEU A 126 2.01 23.26 7.16
CA LEU A 126 2.20 21.83 7.18
C LEU A 126 3.01 21.41 8.41
N ASN A 127 2.44 20.54 9.23
CA ASN A 127 3.20 19.91 10.29
C ASN A 127 4.15 18.86 9.68
N LYS A 128 5.40 18.87 10.15
CA LYS A 128 6.43 17.94 9.65
C LYS A 128 6.08 16.48 9.93
N HIS A 129 5.37 16.20 11.00
CA HIS A 129 5.05 14.85 11.47
C HIS A 129 3.68 14.36 11.01
N SER A 130 2.86 15.23 10.41
CA SER A 130 1.52 14.85 9.94
C SER A 130 1.55 13.99 8.69
N ARG A 131 0.79 12.93 8.70
CA ARG A 131 0.53 12.05 7.56
C ARG A 131 -0.96 11.72 7.50
N LEU A 132 -1.44 11.33 6.32
CA LEU A 132 -2.79 10.79 6.17
C LEU A 132 -2.78 9.28 6.41
N GLY A 133 -3.57 8.82 7.36
CA GLY A 133 -3.65 7.39 7.71
C GLY A 133 -4.08 6.48 6.56
N CYS A 134 -4.84 7.01 5.60
CA CYS A 134 -5.26 6.29 4.39
C CYS A 134 -4.09 6.05 3.41
N GLN A 135 -3.02 6.82 3.49
CA GLN A 135 -1.87 6.73 2.59
C GLN A 135 -0.71 5.92 3.18
N ILE A 136 -0.83 5.47 4.42
CA ILE A 136 0.19 4.67 5.09
C ILE A 136 -0.21 3.21 5.06
N VAL A 137 0.56 2.41 4.35
CA VAL A 137 0.41 0.96 4.32
C VAL A 137 1.29 0.35 5.41
N LEU A 138 0.71 -0.50 6.24
CA LEU A 138 1.41 -1.19 7.31
C LEU A 138 2.35 -2.26 6.74
N THR A 139 3.59 -2.24 7.19
CA THR A 139 4.62 -3.24 6.89
C THR A 139 5.19 -3.81 8.18
N ASP A 140 5.85 -4.95 8.09
CA ASP A 140 6.49 -5.59 9.25
C ASP A 140 7.54 -4.66 9.91
N GLU A 141 8.12 -3.73 9.13
CA GLU A 141 9.11 -2.75 9.61
C GLU A 141 8.51 -1.69 10.54
N LEU A 142 7.20 -1.49 10.49
CA LEU A 142 6.48 -0.52 11.32
C LEU A 142 6.01 -1.10 12.66
N GLN A 143 6.53 -2.26 13.04
CA GLN A 143 6.27 -2.88 14.32
C GLN A 143 6.67 -1.96 15.49
N GLY A 144 5.71 -1.64 16.35
CA GLY A 144 5.93 -0.73 17.48
C GLY A 144 5.80 0.75 17.14
N MET A 145 5.35 1.10 15.94
CA MET A 145 5.18 2.50 15.52
C MET A 145 4.26 3.24 16.49
N VAL A 146 4.66 4.48 16.81
CA VAL A 146 3.88 5.37 17.65
C VAL A 146 3.23 6.45 16.79
N VAL A 147 1.92 6.54 16.90
CA VAL A 147 1.10 7.56 16.21
C VAL A 147 0.27 8.34 17.22
N ALA A 148 0.09 9.62 17.03
CA ALA A 148 -0.80 10.44 17.83
C ALA A 148 -1.93 10.95 16.97
N ILE A 149 -3.15 10.89 17.50
CA ILE A 149 -4.35 11.40 16.85
C ILE A 149 -4.49 12.86 17.27
N PRO A 150 -4.47 13.83 16.33
CA PRO A 150 -4.67 15.22 16.66
C PRO A 150 -6.09 15.48 17.16
N GLU A 151 -6.29 16.56 17.89
CA GLU A 151 -7.63 17.01 18.26
C GLU A 151 -8.48 17.30 17.02
N ALA A 152 -9.80 17.04 17.13
CA ALA A 152 -10.75 17.36 16.10
C ALA A 152 -10.67 18.85 15.70
N LYS A 153 -10.76 19.11 14.41
CA LYS A 153 -10.72 20.47 13.89
C LYS A 153 -12.04 21.19 14.22
N PRO A 154 -12.05 22.52 14.37
CA PRO A 154 -13.25 23.25 14.76
C PRO A 154 -14.45 23.09 13.81
N TRP A 155 -14.19 22.74 12.57
CA TRP A 155 -15.23 22.50 11.55
C TRP A 155 -15.68 21.03 11.48
N ASP A 156 -15.03 20.12 12.20
CA ASP A 156 -15.40 18.70 12.32
C ASP A 156 -16.32 18.47 13.54
N ILE A 157 -16.56 19.52 14.35
CA ILE A 157 -17.47 19.45 15.49
C ILE A 157 -18.88 19.75 14.98
N PRO A 158 -19.84 18.81 15.13
CA PRO A 158 -21.22 18.98 14.70
C PRO A 158 -21.94 20.10 15.46
#